data_e4d120433b542512dd4a94bb3a25139d
#
_entry.id   e4d120433b542512dd4a94bb3a25139d
#
_cell.length_a   1.000
_cell.length_b   1.000
_cell.length_c   1.000
_cell.angle_alpha   90.00
_cell.angle_beta   90.00
_cell.angle_gamma   90.00
#
_symmetry.space_group_name_H-M   'P 1'
#
loop_
_entity.id
_entity.type
_entity.pdbx_description
1 polymer ?
#
loop_
_entity_poly.entity_id
_entity_poly.type
_entity_poly.pdbx_seq_one_letter_code
_entity_poly.pdbx_strand_id
1 'polypeptide(L)'
;MTTSSQLLAGKHGLIVGIANDRSYAWHIAKSLLSHGATCAFTHLPGDRNEARTKRGLAELNQQNAWLRPLDAGNDEQLDKVFTDYASSFERLDFVIHSIAFADRDLLQVGKFVTTPRAAYLSAIDISAYTLLAMAQRAKPLMAKEKQGGKGGAILGMSYYGAEKVVPGYNVMGVAKAALECTGRYLASELGADGIRVNLISGGYLRTLASSAVGGTDTMPELVAQKAPLRRNVEGQDVGDTAVWLCSDLSKGVTGETIYVDCGINIIGG
;
A
#
# COMPACT_ATOMS: atom_id res chain seq x y z
N MET A 1 2.63 -29.81 -9.56
CA MET A 1 1.87 -28.62 -9.98
C MET A 1 1.01 -28.20 -8.78
N THR A 2 1.42 -27.18 -8.06
CA THR A 2 0.61 -26.60 -6.99
C THR A 2 -0.58 -25.91 -7.65
N THR A 3 -1.77 -26.43 -7.44
CA THR A 3 -3.02 -25.73 -7.82
C THR A 3 -2.98 -24.37 -7.13
N SER A 4 -2.85 -23.28 -7.90
CA SER A 4 -2.92 -21.92 -7.33
C SER A 4 -4.28 -21.81 -6.63
N SER A 5 -4.25 -21.46 -5.36
CA SER A 5 -5.46 -21.22 -4.59
C SER A 5 -6.25 -20.07 -5.24
N GLN A 6 -7.51 -20.28 -5.59
CA GLN A 6 -8.37 -19.29 -6.24
C GLN A 6 -9.13 -18.42 -5.20
N LEU A 7 -8.44 -18.02 -4.11
CA LEU A 7 -9.04 -17.27 -2.99
C LEU A 7 -9.70 -15.95 -3.41
N LEU A 8 -9.26 -15.37 -4.51
CA LEU A 8 -9.73 -14.07 -5.01
C LEU A 8 -10.40 -14.19 -6.39
N ALA A 9 -10.80 -15.40 -6.80
CA ALA A 9 -11.49 -15.60 -8.06
C ALA A 9 -12.74 -14.71 -8.15
N GLY A 10 -12.84 -13.94 -9.24
CA GLY A 10 -13.94 -13.01 -9.49
C GLY A 10 -13.92 -11.74 -8.63
N LYS A 11 -12.88 -11.49 -7.83
CA LYS A 11 -12.68 -10.22 -7.13
C LYS A 11 -11.91 -9.23 -8.03
N HIS A 12 -12.35 -7.98 -8.02
CA HIS A 12 -11.78 -6.88 -8.78
C HIS A 12 -11.23 -5.81 -7.85
N GLY A 13 -10.07 -5.25 -8.15
CA GLY A 13 -9.51 -4.20 -7.30
C GLY A 13 -8.63 -3.20 -8.00
N LEU A 14 -8.39 -2.09 -7.31
CA LEU A 14 -7.54 -0.99 -7.75
C LEU A 14 -6.24 -0.98 -6.92
N ILE A 15 -5.10 -1.02 -7.60
CA ILE A 15 -3.77 -0.96 -6.98
C ILE A 15 -3.13 0.38 -7.33
N VAL A 16 -2.87 1.20 -6.30
CA VAL A 16 -2.26 2.52 -6.43
C VAL A 16 -0.85 2.50 -5.86
N GLY A 17 0.11 3.00 -6.66
CA GLY A 17 1.51 3.12 -6.24
C GLY A 17 2.46 2.08 -6.82
N ILE A 18 2.05 1.40 -7.89
CA ILE A 18 2.97 0.52 -8.60
C ILE A 18 4.01 1.36 -9.37
N ALA A 19 5.25 1.32 -8.93
CA ALA A 19 6.33 2.12 -9.52
C ALA A 19 7.28 1.29 -10.38
N ASN A 20 7.57 0.05 -9.98
CA ASN A 20 8.43 -0.92 -10.67
C ASN A 20 8.29 -2.30 -10.01
N ASP A 21 9.03 -3.28 -10.51
CA ASP A 21 9.16 -4.67 -10.04
C ASP A 21 9.67 -4.84 -8.60
N ARG A 22 10.21 -3.77 -7.99
CA ARG A 22 10.74 -3.77 -6.61
C ARG A 22 9.78 -3.18 -5.60
N SER A 23 8.66 -2.59 -6.03
CA SER A 23 7.69 -1.98 -5.12
C SER A 23 6.84 -3.03 -4.42
N TYR A 24 6.43 -2.77 -3.19
CA TYR A 24 5.45 -3.62 -2.51
C TYR A 24 4.16 -3.77 -3.32
N ALA A 25 3.69 -2.69 -3.97
CA ALA A 25 2.52 -2.74 -4.84
C ALA A 25 2.65 -3.78 -5.97
N TRP A 26 3.86 -3.96 -6.52
CA TRP A 26 4.12 -4.97 -7.54
C TRP A 26 4.03 -6.39 -6.98
N HIS A 27 4.64 -6.65 -5.83
CA HIS A 27 4.57 -7.96 -5.17
C HIS A 27 3.13 -8.30 -4.72
N ILE A 28 2.40 -7.30 -4.21
CA ILE A 28 0.98 -7.44 -3.88
C ILE A 28 0.18 -7.78 -5.15
N ALA A 29 0.38 -7.03 -6.24
CA ALA A 29 -0.27 -7.31 -7.52
C ALA A 29 0.00 -8.75 -8.00
N LYS A 30 1.26 -9.19 -7.93
CA LYS A 30 1.68 -10.55 -8.29
C LYS A 30 0.90 -11.61 -7.50
N SER A 31 0.81 -11.46 -6.17
CA SER A 31 0.09 -12.42 -5.33
C SER A 31 -1.42 -12.37 -5.57
N LEU A 32 -2.03 -11.18 -5.67
CA LEU A 32 -3.47 -11.05 -5.93
C LEU A 32 -3.86 -11.69 -7.27
N LEU A 33 -3.10 -11.41 -8.34
CA LEU A 33 -3.31 -11.99 -9.67
C LEU A 33 -3.15 -13.53 -9.65
N SER A 34 -2.14 -14.06 -8.96
CA SER A 34 -1.92 -15.50 -8.86
C SER A 34 -3.04 -16.23 -8.12
N HIS A 35 -3.82 -15.51 -7.30
CA HIS A 35 -4.99 -16.02 -6.60
C HIS A 35 -6.32 -15.71 -7.31
N GLY A 36 -6.28 -15.30 -8.56
CA GLY A 36 -7.45 -15.14 -9.44
C GLY A 36 -8.14 -13.78 -9.40
N ALA A 37 -7.53 -12.76 -8.77
CA ALA A 37 -8.06 -11.40 -8.82
C ALA A 37 -7.87 -10.74 -10.19
N THR A 38 -8.78 -9.84 -10.55
CA THR A 38 -8.60 -8.88 -11.64
C THR A 38 -8.14 -7.56 -11.04
N CYS A 39 -7.01 -7.02 -11.53
CA CYS A 39 -6.41 -5.81 -10.98
C CYS A 39 -6.37 -4.67 -12.03
N ALA A 40 -6.83 -3.50 -11.59
CA ALA A 40 -6.63 -2.21 -12.27
C ALA A 40 -5.46 -1.47 -11.59
N PHE A 41 -4.76 -0.62 -12.33
CA PHE A 41 -3.53 0.00 -11.87
C PHE A 41 -3.49 1.49 -12.13
N THR A 42 -2.69 2.21 -11.34
CA THR A 42 -2.34 3.60 -11.61
C THR A 42 -0.83 3.80 -11.60
N HIS A 43 -0.38 4.85 -12.27
CA HIS A 43 1.00 5.32 -12.25
C HIS A 43 1.05 6.83 -11.98
N LEU A 44 2.12 7.33 -11.39
CA LEU A 44 2.33 8.77 -11.28
C LEU A 44 2.43 9.38 -12.70
N PRO A 45 1.78 10.52 -12.99
CA PRO A 45 1.80 11.14 -14.31
C PRO A 45 3.20 11.32 -14.89
N GLY A 46 3.30 11.25 -16.21
CA GLY A 46 4.52 11.44 -17.01
C GLY A 46 5.00 10.17 -17.68
N ASP A 47 5.50 10.31 -18.92
CA ASP A 47 5.89 9.21 -19.82
C ASP A 47 6.89 8.23 -19.21
N ARG A 48 7.87 8.75 -18.45
CA ARG A 48 8.88 7.93 -17.77
C ARG A 48 8.24 7.03 -16.70
N ASN A 49 7.27 7.55 -15.95
CA ASN A 49 6.57 6.80 -14.91
C ASN A 49 5.66 5.74 -15.54
N GLU A 50 4.92 6.11 -16.56
CA GLU A 50 4.07 5.19 -17.33
C GLU A 50 4.89 4.04 -17.93
N ALA A 51 5.97 4.36 -18.65
CA ALA A 51 6.85 3.36 -19.28
C ALA A 51 7.47 2.41 -18.24
N ARG A 52 7.81 2.91 -17.04
CA ARG A 52 8.34 2.09 -15.95
C ARG A 52 7.28 1.15 -15.39
N THR A 53 6.07 1.65 -15.14
CA THR A 53 4.94 0.84 -14.65
C THR A 53 4.56 -0.21 -15.68
N LYS A 54 4.44 0.14 -16.96
CA LYS A 54 4.15 -0.83 -18.04
C LYS A 54 5.18 -1.96 -18.11
N ARG A 55 6.46 -1.68 -17.91
CA ARG A 55 7.50 -2.72 -17.83
C ARG A 55 7.25 -3.68 -16.66
N GLY A 56 7.00 -3.14 -15.46
CA GLY A 56 6.70 -3.97 -14.30
C GLY A 56 5.42 -4.82 -14.48
N LEU A 57 4.40 -4.27 -15.14
CA LEU A 57 3.17 -5.00 -15.45
C LEU A 57 3.39 -6.10 -16.52
N ALA A 58 4.29 -5.86 -17.47
CA ALA A 58 4.63 -6.86 -18.48
C ALA A 58 5.25 -8.14 -17.85
N GLU A 59 6.04 -8.00 -16.79
CA GLU A 59 6.59 -9.13 -16.03
C GLU A 59 5.51 -9.95 -15.31
N LEU A 60 4.34 -9.34 -15.06
CA LEU A 60 3.16 -10.01 -14.50
C LEU A 60 2.20 -10.53 -15.58
N ASN A 61 2.57 -10.49 -16.85
CA ASN A 61 1.70 -10.79 -18.00
C ASN A 61 0.45 -9.89 -18.05
N GLN A 62 0.58 -8.62 -17.60
CA GLN A 62 -0.50 -7.63 -17.54
C GLN A 62 -0.28 -6.47 -18.53
N GLN A 63 0.21 -6.76 -19.75
CA GLN A 63 0.52 -5.75 -20.77
C GLN A 63 -0.71 -4.91 -21.20
N ASN A 64 -1.89 -5.53 -21.13
CA ASN A 64 -3.17 -4.92 -21.52
C ASN A 64 -4.04 -4.55 -20.32
N ALA A 65 -3.47 -4.49 -19.11
CA ALA A 65 -4.22 -4.13 -17.92
C ALA A 65 -4.77 -2.70 -18.00
N TRP A 66 -5.90 -2.48 -17.34
CA TRP A 66 -6.42 -1.12 -17.14
C TRP A 66 -5.39 -0.31 -16.32
N LEU A 67 -4.88 0.77 -16.94
CA LEU A 67 -3.85 1.62 -16.36
C LEU A 67 -4.21 3.09 -16.57
N ARG A 68 -4.16 3.91 -15.52
CA ARG A 68 -4.46 5.34 -15.57
C ARG A 68 -3.39 6.16 -14.86
N PRO A 69 -3.10 7.39 -15.32
CA PRO A 69 -2.28 8.34 -14.58
C PRO A 69 -3.04 8.82 -13.33
N LEU A 70 -2.33 8.95 -12.20
CA LEU A 70 -2.85 9.46 -10.95
C LEU A 70 -1.75 10.12 -10.14
N ASP A 71 -1.88 11.43 -9.91
CA ASP A 71 -1.31 12.13 -8.79
C ASP A 71 -2.36 12.13 -7.68
N ALA A 72 -2.13 11.37 -6.62
CA ALA A 72 -3.11 11.21 -5.54
C ALA A 72 -3.24 12.46 -4.65
N GLY A 73 -2.31 13.42 -4.75
CA GLY A 73 -2.43 14.75 -4.17
C GLY A 73 -3.36 15.69 -4.96
N ASN A 74 -3.97 15.21 -6.05
CA ASN A 74 -4.87 15.98 -6.90
C ASN A 74 -6.28 15.35 -6.89
N ASP A 75 -7.24 16.04 -6.28
CA ASP A 75 -8.61 15.54 -6.12
C ASP A 75 -9.32 15.31 -7.46
N GLU A 76 -9.10 16.15 -8.48
CA GLU A 76 -9.70 15.99 -9.81
C GLU A 76 -9.21 14.69 -10.50
N GLN A 77 -7.94 14.36 -10.34
CA GLN A 77 -7.38 13.11 -10.85
C GLN A 77 -7.90 11.90 -10.08
N LEU A 78 -8.06 12.00 -8.76
CA LEU A 78 -8.70 10.97 -7.96
C LEU A 78 -10.15 10.74 -8.43
N ASP A 79 -10.95 11.79 -8.56
CA ASP A 79 -12.34 11.73 -9.05
C ASP A 79 -12.39 11.05 -10.42
N LYS A 80 -11.51 11.45 -11.33
CA LYS A 80 -11.44 10.89 -12.67
C LYS A 80 -11.10 9.39 -12.65
N VAL A 81 -10.11 8.97 -11.86
CA VAL A 81 -9.70 7.56 -11.79
C VAL A 81 -10.85 6.68 -11.29
N PHE A 82 -11.55 7.09 -10.23
CA PHE A 82 -12.66 6.30 -9.69
C PHE A 82 -13.89 6.30 -10.63
N THR A 83 -14.14 7.40 -11.33
CA THR A 83 -15.19 7.49 -12.38
C THR A 83 -14.86 6.59 -13.56
N ASP A 84 -13.63 6.64 -14.08
CA ASP A 84 -13.17 5.78 -15.17
C ASP A 84 -13.21 4.29 -14.75
N TYR A 85 -12.85 4.00 -13.50
CA TYR A 85 -12.94 2.64 -12.95
C TYR A 85 -14.38 2.14 -12.93
N ALA A 86 -15.31 2.93 -12.38
CA ALA A 86 -16.73 2.58 -12.31
C ALA A 86 -17.37 2.37 -13.69
N SER A 87 -16.85 3.05 -14.71
CA SER A 87 -17.30 2.89 -16.11
C SER A 87 -16.73 1.62 -16.77
N SER A 88 -15.64 1.08 -16.24
CA SER A 88 -14.92 -0.07 -16.81
C SER A 88 -15.19 -1.38 -16.07
N PHE A 89 -15.58 -1.31 -14.80
CA PHE A 89 -15.79 -2.47 -13.92
C PHE A 89 -17.09 -2.34 -13.13
N GLU A 90 -17.83 -3.43 -13.03
CA GLU A 90 -19.10 -3.47 -12.31
C GLU A 90 -18.95 -3.49 -10.78
N ARG A 91 -17.75 -3.85 -10.28
CA ARG A 91 -17.48 -4.03 -8.86
C ARG A 91 -16.08 -3.56 -8.47
N LEU A 92 -15.93 -3.20 -7.20
CA LEU A 92 -14.66 -2.90 -6.55
C LEU A 92 -14.60 -3.65 -5.23
N ASP A 93 -13.82 -4.73 -5.16
CA ASP A 93 -13.70 -5.58 -3.98
C ASP A 93 -12.54 -5.16 -3.07
N PHE A 94 -11.49 -4.57 -3.64
CA PHE A 94 -10.37 -4.10 -2.85
C PHE A 94 -9.67 -2.88 -3.46
N VAL A 95 -9.08 -2.06 -2.57
CA VAL A 95 -8.18 -0.95 -2.93
C VAL A 95 -6.87 -1.15 -2.19
N ILE A 96 -5.76 -1.05 -2.91
CA ILE A 96 -4.41 -1.06 -2.34
C ILE A 96 -3.82 0.34 -2.44
N HIS A 97 -3.58 0.97 -1.27
CA HIS A 97 -2.89 2.25 -1.13
C HIS A 97 -1.42 1.99 -0.80
N SER A 98 -0.55 2.10 -1.80
CA SER A 98 0.90 1.87 -1.64
C SER A 98 1.70 3.08 -2.14
N ILE A 99 1.31 4.26 -1.67
CA ILE A 99 1.97 5.53 -1.97
C ILE A 99 2.48 6.18 -0.70
N ALA A 100 3.57 6.92 -0.86
CA ALA A 100 4.15 7.76 0.16
C ALA A 100 5.10 8.77 -0.51
N PHE A 101 5.20 9.95 0.07
CA PHE A 101 6.12 10.98 -0.38
C PHE A 101 6.67 11.77 0.80
N ALA A 102 7.96 12.02 0.78
CA ALA A 102 8.62 13.08 1.54
C ALA A 102 9.85 13.56 0.77
N ASP A 103 10.24 14.78 1.00
CA ASP A 103 11.47 15.34 0.41
C ASP A 103 12.69 14.53 0.88
N ARG A 104 13.45 14.02 -0.09
CA ARG A 104 14.61 13.16 0.14
C ARG A 104 15.67 13.83 1.01
N ASP A 105 15.87 15.14 0.86
CA ASP A 105 16.89 15.89 1.61
C ASP A 105 16.55 15.98 3.09
N LEU A 106 15.28 15.76 3.45
CA LEU A 106 14.80 15.72 4.83
C LEU A 106 14.78 14.31 5.43
N LEU A 107 14.97 13.28 4.60
CA LEU A 107 15.08 11.87 5.02
C LEU A 107 16.52 11.49 5.35
N GLN A 108 17.21 12.34 6.09
CA GLN A 108 18.58 12.16 6.52
C GLN A 108 18.68 12.27 8.05
N VAL A 109 19.61 11.53 8.66
CA VAL A 109 19.85 11.60 10.12
C VAL A 109 20.10 13.05 10.54
N GLY A 110 19.45 13.50 11.61
CA GLY A 110 19.60 14.85 12.16
C GLY A 110 18.79 15.95 11.46
N LYS A 111 18.00 15.64 10.41
CA LYS A 111 17.22 16.64 9.66
C LYS A 111 15.78 16.82 10.16
N PHE A 112 15.30 15.98 11.06
CA PHE A 112 13.90 16.04 11.49
C PHE A 112 13.51 17.39 12.10
N VAL A 113 14.29 17.90 13.04
CA VAL A 113 13.99 19.17 13.76
C VAL A 113 13.95 20.39 12.85
N THR A 114 14.60 20.31 11.68
CA THR A 114 14.66 21.40 10.68
C THR A 114 13.64 21.25 9.56
N THR A 115 12.70 20.29 9.67
CA THR A 115 11.68 20.07 8.64
C THR A 115 10.79 21.29 8.45
N PRO A 116 10.76 21.92 7.24
CA PRO A 116 9.87 23.05 6.98
C PRO A 116 8.40 22.64 7.05
N ARG A 117 7.53 23.58 7.48
CA ARG A 117 6.07 23.34 7.56
C ARG A 117 5.49 22.78 6.26
N ALA A 118 5.85 23.35 5.11
CA ALA A 118 5.32 22.90 3.82
C ALA A 118 5.68 21.43 3.52
N ALA A 119 6.92 21.02 3.80
CA ALA A 119 7.37 19.63 3.60
C ALA A 119 6.69 18.66 4.58
N TYR A 120 6.48 19.09 5.83
CA TYR A 120 5.74 18.33 6.84
C TYR A 120 4.30 18.09 6.40
N LEU A 121 3.59 19.14 5.96
CA LEU A 121 2.21 19.05 5.49
C LEU A 121 2.11 18.17 4.24
N SER A 122 3.00 18.33 3.26
CA SER A 122 3.02 17.53 2.05
C SER A 122 3.27 16.04 2.33
N ALA A 123 4.14 15.71 3.30
CA ALA A 123 4.38 14.32 3.67
C ALA A 123 3.13 13.65 4.26
N ILE A 124 2.38 14.35 5.12
CA ILE A 124 1.14 13.84 5.71
C ILE A 124 0.03 13.78 4.66
N ASP A 125 -0.11 14.81 3.85
CA ASP A 125 -1.11 14.89 2.79
C ASP A 125 -1.00 13.69 1.85
N ILE A 126 0.17 13.52 1.20
CA ILE A 126 0.34 12.45 0.22
C ILE A 126 0.41 11.05 0.85
N SER A 127 0.96 10.93 2.06
CA SER A 127 1.23 9.60 2.63
C SER A 127 0.14 9.09 3.57
N ALA A 128 -0.76 9.96 4.05
CA ALA A 128 -1.84 9.60 4.97
C ALA A 128 -3.22 10.04 4.49
N TYR A 129 -3.42 11.33 4.15
CA TYR A 129 -4.73 11.83 3.74
C TYR A 129 -5.25 11.15 2.47
N THR A 130 -4.38 10.81 1.53
CA THR A 130 -4.77 10.12 0.30
C THR A 130 -5.43 8.77 0.54
N LEU A 131 -5.19 8.08 1.67
CA LEU A 131 -5.96 6.88 2.05
C LEU A 131 -7.43 7.23 2.31
N LEU A 132 -7.68 8.32 3.06
CA LEU A 132 -9.03 8.83 3.30
C LEU A 132 -9.69 9.26 2.00
N ALA A 133 -8.99 10.02 1.16
CA ALA A 133 -9.49 10.52 -0.12
C ALA A 133 -9.87 9.38 -1.08
N MET A 134 -9.09 8.29 -1.11
CA MET A 134 -9.43 7.09 -1.88
C MET A 134 -10.62 6.33 -1.26
N ALA A 135 -10.67 6.21 0.07
CA ALA A 135 -11.76 5.52 0.76
C ALA A 135 -13.12 6.19 0.50
N GLN A 136 -13.16 7.53 0.50
CA GLN A 136 -14.37 8.31 0.16
C GLN A 136 -14.92 7.93 -1.24
N ARG A 137 -14.03 7.82 -2.22
CA ARG A 137 -14.38 7.51 -3.61
C ARG A 137 -14.67 6.02 -3.84
N ALA A 138 -13.99 5.16 -3.10
CA ALA A 138 -14.19 3.72 -3.15
C ALA A 138 -15.50 3.28 -2.48
N LYS A 139 -15.91 3.93 -1.39
CA LYS A 139 -17.09 3.58 -0.59
C LYS A 139 -18.34 3.29 -1.43
N PRO A 140 -18.80 4.17 -2.34
CA PRO A 140 -20.02 3.92 -3.13
C PRO A 140 -19.91 2.74 -4.09
N LEU A 141 -18.67 2.31 -4.42
CA LEU A 141 -18.42 1.16 -5.31
C LEU A 141 -18.24 -0.14 -4.53
N MET A 142 -17.85 -0.06 -3.25
CA MET A 142 -17.47 -1.18 -2.40
C MET A 142 -18.55 -1.57 -1.40
N ALA A 143 -19.51 -0.69 -1.09
CA ALA A 143 -20.53 -0.94 -0.08
C ALA A 143 -21.23 -2.30 -0.31
N LYS A 144 -21.49 -3.03 0.78
CA LYS A 144 -22.03 -4.41 0.74
C LYS A 144 -23.26 -4.58 -0.14
N GLU A 145 -24.10 -3.55 -0.25
CA GLU A 145 -25.27 -3.53 -1.12
C GLU A 145 -24.91 -3.69 -2.60
N LYS A 146 -23.76 -3.12 -3.01
CA LYS A 146 -23.23 -3.27 -4.37
C LYS A 146 -22.50 -4.59 -4.59
N GLN A 147 -21.96 -5.18 -3.52
CA GLN A 147 -21.12 -6.39 -3.56
C GLN A 147 -21.86 -7.67 -3.16
N GLY A 148 -23.18 -7.69 -3.29
CA GLY A 148 -23.99 -8.86 -2.92
C GLY A 148 -23.91 -9.21 -1.44
N GLY A 149 -23.79 -8.20 -0.56
CA GLY A 149 -23.75 -8.34 0.89
C GLY A 149 -22.36 -8.53 1.50
N LYS A 150 -21.28 -8.55 0.71
CA LYS A 150 -19.94 -8.88 1.21
C LYS A 150 -19.10 -7.67 1.60
N GLY A 151 -19.36 -6.49 1.01
CA GLY A 151 -18.50 -5.31 1.18
C GLY A 151 -17.15 -5.48 0.46
N GLY A 152 -16.08 -4.84 0.99
CA GLY A 152 -14.76 -4.84 0.37
C GLY A 152 -13.60 -4.72 1.37
N ALA A 153 -12.37 -4.57 0.86
CA ALA A 153 -11.16 -4.38 1.66
C ALA A 153 -10.32 -3.20 1.16
N ILE A 154 -9.92 -2.31 2.06
CA ILE A 154 -8.94 -1.25 1.78
C ILE A 154 -7.67 -1.57 2.55
N LEU A 155 -6.54 -1.63 1.85
CA LEU A 155 -5.24 -1.90 2.44
C LEU A 155 -4.30 -0.72 2.23
N GLY A 156 -3.65 -0.25 3.31
CA GLY A 156 -2.59 0.75 3.26
C GLY A 156 -1.22 0.15 3.58
N MET A 157 -0.16 0.66 2.93
CA MET A 157 1.21 0.25 3.24
C MET A 157 1.82 1.17 4.29
N SER A 158 2.05 0.64 5.49
CA SER A 158 2.75 1.31 6.59
C SER A 158 4.20 0.80 6.72
N TYR A 159 4.85 1.28 7.75
CA TYR A 159 6.18 0.87 8.16
C TYR A 159 6.33 1.07 9.68
N TYR A 160 7.06 0.19 10.35
CA TYR A 160 7.17 0.21 11.80
C TYR A 160 7.79 1.52 12.36
N GLY A 161 8.38 2.34 11.51
CA GLY A 161 8.75 3.72 11.82
C GLY A 161 7.59 4.63 12.24
N ALA A 162 6.33 4.18 12.12
CA ALA A 162 5.16 4.83 12.71
C ALA A 162 5.16 4.77 14.24
N GLU A 163 5.72 3.71 14.82
CA GLU A 163 5.78 3.48 16.28
C GLU A 163 7.19 3.67 16.86
N LYS A 164 8.21 3.31 16.10
CA LYS A 164 9.60 3.32 16.55
C LYS A 164 10.39 4.37 15.78
N VAL A 165 11.36 4.98 16.45
CA VAL A 165 12.29 5.88 15.77
C VAL A 165 13.23 5.09 14.88
N VAL A 166 13.12 5.30 13.57
CA VAL A 166 14.08 4.80 12.57
C VAL A 166 14.94 5.98 12.15
N PRO A 167 16.25 5.98 12.41
CA PRO A 167 17.14 7.08 12.03
C PRO A 167 17.04 7.42 10.55
N GLY A 168 16.85 8.69 10.22
CA GLY A 168 16.68 9.15 8.85
C GLY A 168 15.26 9.02 8.26
N TYR A 169 14.37 8.25 8.89
CA TYR A 169 12.98 8.14 8.40
C TYR A 169 12.13 9.39 8.70
N ASN A 170 12.45 10.07 9.78
CA ASN A 170 12.02 11.44 10.11
C ASN A 170 10.50 11.70 9.93
N VAL A 171 10.14 12.71 9.11
CA VAL A 171 8.75 13.10 8.86
C VAL A 171 7.91 11.97 8.26
N MET A 172 8.53 11.03 7.58
CA MET A 172 7.81 9.87 7.06
C MET A 172 7.28 8.96 8.18
N GLY A 173 7.99 8.85 9.31
CA GLY A 173 7.48 8.14 10.50
C GLY A 173 6.20 8.78 11.03
N VAL A 174 6.17 10.13 11.11
CA VAL A 174 4.97 10.88 11.50
C VAL A 174 3.83 10.65 10.51
N ALA A 175 4.13 10.68 9.21
CA ALA A 175 3.12 10.43 8.18
C ALA A 175 2.56 9.00 8.24
N LYS A 176 3.41 8.00 8.57
CA LYS A 176 2.94 6.61 8.75
C LYS A 176 2.11 6.44 10.03
N ALA A 177 2.44 7.13 11.11
CA ALA A 177 1.60 7.16 12.31
C ALA A 177 0.21 7.77 12.02
N ALA A 178 0.17 8.87 11.25
CA ALA A 178 -1.07 9.47 10.78
C ALA A 178 -1.87 8.51 9.88
N LEU A 179 -1.20 7.79 8.95
CA LEU A 179 -1.82 6.78 8.10
C LEU A 179 -2.46 5.65 8.93
N GLU A 180 -1.77 5.15 9.94
CA GLU A 180 -2.30 4.08 10.82
C GLU A 180 -3.50 4.55 11.63
N CYS A 181 -3.44 5.77 12.15
CA CYS A 181 -4.58 6.38 12.83
C CYS A 181 -5.77 6.54 11.86
N THR A 182 -5.54 7.06 10.66
CA THR A 182 -6.56 7.20 9.60
C THR A 182 -7.21 5.85 9.28
N GLY A 183 -6.41 4.78 9.17
CA GLY A 183 -6.92 3.43 8.93
C GLY A 183 -7.91 2.96 10.00
N ARG A 184 -7.63 3.23 11.28
CA ARG A 184 -8.54 2.87 12.40
C ARG A 184 -9.87 3.63 12.34
N TYR A 185 -9.82 4.94 12.07
CA TYR A 185 -11.05 5.73 11.93
C TYR A 185 -11.88 5.28 10.73
N LEU A 186 -11.25 5.03 9.59
CA LEU A 186 -11.93 4.49 8.41
C LEU A 186 -12.54 3.12 8.66
N ALA A 187 -11.85 2.22 9.37
CA ALA A 187 -12.38 0.92 9.75
C ALA A 187 -13.65 1.03 10.60
N SER A 188 -13.66 1.98 11.55
CA SER A 188 -14.82 2.26 12.39
C SER A 188 -16.02 2.78 11.60
N GLU A 189 -15.80 3.73 10.69
CA GLU A 189 -16.88 4.36 9.92
C GLU A 189 -17.41 3.46 8.79
N LEU A 190 -16.54 2.72 8.12
CA LEU A 190 -16.89 1.94 6.93
C LEU A 190 -17.34 0.52 7.25
N GLY A 191 -17.18 0.07 8.49
CA GLY A 191 -17.55 -1.27 8.93
C GLY A 191 -19.03 -1.59 8.74
N ALA A 192 -19.93 -0.63 8.95
CA ALA A 192 -21.37 -0.78 8.71
C ALA A 192 -21.68 -1.08 7.23
N ASP A 193 -20.89 -0.55 6.30
CA ASP A 193 -20.99 -0.80 4.86
C ASP A 193 -20.31 -2.13 4.44
N GLY A 194 -19.77 -2.90 5.38
CA GLY A 194 -19.05 -4.15 5.13
C GLY A 194 -17.65 -3.95 4.59
N ILE A 195 -17.10 -2.73 4.66
CA ILE A 195 -15.77 -2.42 4.16
C ILE A 195 -14.76 -2.52 5.32
N ARG A 196 -13.76 -3.37 5.15
CA ARG A 196 -12.66 -3.55 6.11
C ARG A 196 -11.48 -2.67 5.69
N VAL A 197 -10.84 -2.04 6.66
CA VAL A 197 -9.65 -1.22 6.43
C VAL A 197 -8.54 -1.72 7.32
N ASN A 198 -7.43 -2.17 6.72
CA ASN A 198 -6.25 -2.64 7.45
C ASN A 198 -4.98 -2.10 6.80
N LEU A 199 -3.90 -2.12 7.56
CA LEU A 199 -2.59 -1.74 7.06
C LEU A 199 -1.62 -2.90 7.17
N ILE A 200 -0.63 -2.91 6.27
CA ILE A 200 0.50 -3.82 6.34
C ILE A 200 1.74 -2.99 6.64
N SER A 201 2.36 -3.23 7.79
CA SER A 201 3.68 -2.72 8.12
C SER A 201 4.72 -3.70 7.58
N GLY A 202 5.16 -3.46 6.34
CA GLY A 202 6.18 -4.28 5.70
C GLY A 202 7.56 -4.00 6.28
N GLY A 203 8.41 -5.01 6.38
CA GLY A 203 9.81 -4.86 6.80
C GLY A 203 10.65 -4.09 5.77
N TYR A 204 11.97 -4.04 5.97
CA TYR A 204 12.84 -3.36 5.03
C TYR A 204 12.94 -4.15 3.71
N LEU A 205 12.46 -3.54 2.64
CA LEU A 205 12.64 -3.99 1.26
C LEU A 205 13.33 -2.88 0.47
N ARG A 206 14.34 -3.22 -0.33
CA ARG A 206 15.06 -2.24 -1.15
C ARG A 206 14.20 -1.77 -2.32
N THR A 207 13.40 -0.75 -2.08
CA THR A 207 12.51 -0.10 -3.05
C THR A 207 13.06 1.26 -3.48
N LEU A 208 12.41 1.93 -4.43
CA LEU A 208 12.72 3.32 -4.75
C LEU A 208 12.49 4.25 -3.54
N ALA A 209 11.45 3.98 -2.76
CA ALA A 209 11.13 4.78 -1.57
C ALA A 209 12.17 4.58 -0.45
N SER A 210 12.55 3.34 -0.14
CA SER A 210 13.54 3.05 0.91
C SER A 210 14.94 3.55 0.55
N SER A 211 15.27 3.59 -0.74
CA SER A 211 16.56 4.14 -1.23
C SER A 211 16.69 5.67 -1.04
N ALA A 212 15.60 6.36 -0.71
CA ALA A 212 15.63 7.78 -0.39
C ALA A 212 16.01 8.06 1.08
N VAL A 213 15.92 7.07 1.96
CA VAL A 213 16.21 7.20 3.39
C VAL A 213 17.70 7.00 3.64
N GLY A 214 18.34 7.96 4.30
CA GLY A 214 19.76 7.89 4.63
C GLY A 214 20.05 6.82 5.70
N GLY A 215 21.23 6.19 5.60
CA GLY A 215 21.70 5.21 6.60
C GLY A 215 21.10 3.81 6.47
N THR A 216 20.48 3.48 5.33
CA THR A 216 19.82 2.17 5.12
C THR A 216 20.72 1.10 4.49
N ASP A 217 21.96 1.41 4.16
CA ASP A 217 22.85 0.49 3.43
C ASP A 217 23.17 -0.79 4.23
N THR A 218 23.25 -0.70 5.55
CA THR A 218 23.53 -1.83 6.46
C THR A 218 22.24 -2.46 7.03
N MET A 219 21.08 -1.94 6.68
CA MET A 219 19.79 -2.44 7.21
C MET A 219 19.52 -3.90 6.88
N PRO A 220 19.80 -4.41 5.65
CA PRO A 220 19.57 -5.82 5.35
C PRO A 220 20.34 -6.77 6.25
N GLU A 221 21.63 -6.49 6.48
CA GLU A 221 22.48 -7.33 7.34
C GLU A 221 22.02 -7.27 8.80
N LEU A 222 21.69 -6.07 9.29
CA LEU A 222 21.20 -5.87 10.64
C LEU A 222 19.87 -6.59 10.88
N VAL A 223 18.93 -6.48 9.94
CA VAL A 223 17.63 -7.17 10.03
C VAL A 223 17.82 -8.67 9.98
N ALA A 224 18.63 -9.22 9.06
CA ALA A 224 18.90 -10.65 8.99
C ALA A 224 19.55 -11.21 10.27
N GLN A 225 20.35 -10.40 10.96
CA GLN A 225 20.98 -10.81 12.24
C GLN A 225 20.01 -10.73 13.41
N LYS A 226 19.17 -9.70 13.49
CA LYS A 226 18.32 -9.41 14.66
C LYS A 226 16.91 -9.97 14.57
N ALA A 227 16.32 -10.04 13.37
CA ALA A 227 14.96 -10.53 13.19
C ALA A 227 14.81 -11.97 13.72
N PRO A 228 13.73 -12.29 14.42
CA PRO A 228 13.46 -13.65 14.91
C PRO A 228 13.55 -14.73 13.83
N LEU A 229 13.08 -14.47 12.62
CA LEU A 229 13.16 -15.43 11.51
C LEU A 229 14.54 -15.46 10.81
N ARG A 230 15.53 -14.67 11.29
CA ARG A 230 16.92 -14.65 10.78
C ARG A 230 17.04 -14.43 9.26
N ARG A 231 16.09 -13.71 8.69
CA ARG A 231 16.09 -13.30 7.30
C ARG A 231 15.43 -11.93 7.11
N ASN A 232 15.64 -11.33 5.98
CA ASN A 232 14.86 -10.17 5.55
C ASN A 232 13.48 -10.62 5.08
N VAL A 233 12.53 -9.66 5.11
CA VAL A 233 11.23 -9.81 4.46
C VAL A 233 11.44 -9.90 2.94
N GLU A 234 10.68 -10.75 2.30
CA GLU A 234 10.55 -10.79 0.85
C GLU A 234 9.26 -10.08 0.43
N GLY A 235 9.23 -9.52 -0.78
CA GLY A 235 8.02 -8.88 -1.29
C GLY A 235 6.83 -9.84 -1.35
N GLN A 236 7.09 -11.14 -1.54
CA GLN A 236 6.08 -12.19 -1.54
C GLN A 236 5.40 -12.36 -0.17
N ASP A 237 6.13 -12.23 0.96
CA ASP A 237 5.56 -12.31 2.31
C ASP A 237 4.43 -11.26 2.49
N VAL A 238 4.67 -10.04 1.97
CA VAL A 238 3.68 -8.95 2.00
C VAL A 238 2.55 -9.20 1.01
N GLY A 239 2.88 -9.73 -0.17
CA GLY A 239 1.89 -10.10 -1.18
C GLY A 239 0.88 -11.13 -0.67
N ASP A 240 1.36 -12.18 -0.01
CA ASP A 240 0.52 -13.26 0.53
C ASP A 240 -0.35 -12.76 1.70
N THR A 241 0.19 -11.87 2.53
CA THR A 241 -0.59 -11.18 3.56
C THR A 241 -1.71 -10.32 2.95
N ALA A 242 -1.43 -9.62 1.85
CA ALA A 242 -2.44 -8.85 1.13
C ALA A 242 -3.54 -9.75 0.54
N VAL A 243 -3.20 -10.94 0.02
CA VAL A 243 -4.18 -11.95 -0.42
C VAL A 243 -5.11 -12.35 0.73
N TRP A 244 -4.53 -12.67 1.90
CA TRP A 244 -5.32 -13.00 3.09
C TRP A 244 -6.26 -11.85 3.47
N LEU A 245 -5.74 -10.61 3.56
CA LEU A 245 -6.53 -9.43 3.94
C LEU A 245 -7.61 -9.04 2.90
N CYS A 246 -7.41 -9.33 1.62
CA CYS A 246 -8.41 -9.11 0.56
C CYS A 246 -9.41 -10.27 0.44
N SER A 247 -9.12 -11.43 1.04
CA SER A 247 -9.97 -12.62 0.98
C SER A 247 -11.02 -12.64 2.10
N ASP A 248 -11.97 -13.57 1.97
CA ASP A 248 -12.99 -13.83 2.99
C ASP A 248 -12.42 -14.51 4.25
N LEU A 249 -11.16 -14.97 4.21
CA LEU A 249 -10.46 -15.55 5.37
C LEU A 249 -10.20 -14.52 6.47
N SER A 250 -10.17 -13.24 6.13
CA SER A 250 -9.97 -12.13 7.07
C SER A 250 -11.24 -11.31 7.36
N LYS A 251 -12.43 -11.90 7.16
CA LYS A 251 -13.72 -11.19 7.30
C LYS A 251 -13.98 -10.58 8.68
N GLY A 252 -13.31 -11.07 9.71
CA GLY A 252 -13.37 -10.53 11.07
C GLY A 252 -12.22 -9.60 11.44
N VAL A 253 -11.36 -9.18 10.47
CA VAL A 253 -10.17 -8.35 10.70
C VAL A 253 -10.34 -6.98 10.06
N THR A 254 -10.41 -5.93 10.88
CA THR A 254 -10.47 -4.53 10.43
C THR A 254 -9.87 -3.60 11.49
N GLY A 255 -9.26 -2.51 11.07
CA GLY A 255 -8.62 -1.52 11.93
C GLY A 255 -7.21 -1.90 12.39
N GLU A 256 -6.65 -2.99 11.87
CA GLU A 256 -5.38 -3.55 12.30
C GLU A 256 -4.20 -3.11 11.41
N THR A 257 -3.03 -2.99 12.04
CA THR A 257 -1.74 -2.91 11.35
C THR A 257 -1.04 -4.25 11.52
N ILE A 258 -0.91 -4.99 10.42
CA ILE A 258 -0.28 -6.32 10.41
C ILE A 258 1.21 -6.16 10.08
N TYR A 259 2.06 -6.60 11.00
CA TYR A 259 3.51 -6.59 10.79
C TYR A 259 3.95 -7.79 9.95
N VAL A 260 4.61 -7.50 8.84
CA VAL A 260 5.21 -8.49 7.93
C VAL A 260 6.68 -8.12 7.76
N ASP A 261 7.49 -8.43 8.74
CA ASP A 261 8.86 -7.92 8.89
C ASP A 261 9.84 -8.93 9.51
N CYS A 262 9.47 -10.23 9.45
CA CYS A 262 10.23 -11.32 10.05
C CYS A 262 10.39 -11.19 11.57
N GLY A 263 9.54 -10.39 12.22
CA GLY A 263 9.50 -10.19 13.68
C GLY A 263 10.47 -9.13 14.19
N ILE A 264 11.11 -8.34 13.33
CA ILE A 264 12.07 -7.32 13.78
C ILE A 264 11.39 -6.24 14.64
N ASN A 265 10.11 -5.97 14.46
CA ASN A 265 9.37 -4.97 15.21
C ASN A 265 9.25 -5.27 16.71
N ILE A 266 9.35 -6.54 17.13
CA ILE A 266 9.26 -6.94 18.54
C ILE A 266 10.61 -6.91 19.28
N ILE A 267 11.70 -6.67 18.52
CA ILE A 267 13.04 -6.65 19.10
C ILE A 267 13.36 -5.25 19.63
N GLY A 268 13.71 -5.16 20.90
CA GLY A 268 14.16 -3.94 21.54
C GLY A 268 15.70 -3.82 21.53
N GLY A 269 16.23 -2.85 20.80
CA GLY A 269 17.65 -2.52 20.82
C GLY A 269 18.52 -3.26 19.82
#